data_9f29bd9827a2e9d0472c2f9fbc69fe76
#
_entry.id   9f29bd9827a2e9d0472c2f9fbc69fe76
#
_cell.length_a   1.000
_cell.length_b   1.000
_cell.length_c   1.000
_cell.angle_alpha   90.00
_cell.angle_beta   90.00
_cell.angle_gamma   90.00
#
_symmetry.space_group_name_H-M   'P 1'
#
loop_
_entity.id
_entity.type
_entity.pdbx_description
1 polymer ?
#
loop_
_entity_poly.entity_id
_entity_poly.type
_entity_poly.pdbx_seq_one_letter_code
_entity_poly.pdbx_strand_id
1 'polypeptide(L)'
;MSFDVLAMVLAGGMGERLMPLTSVRSKPAVPFGGSYRIIDFTLSNCINSGLRHIYVLTQYKSHSLSRHLRAGWDFLPKRLDQFIDEIPAQMQLGDRWYKGTADAIRQNWTLIEQSPARRVLILSGDHIYKMDYRRMRSFHDGKDAALTVSAIRVPRSEASQFGVLQVDEDNRIIGFQEKPEDPAPIPGTDECLASMGIYVFNREKLGQYLGDGMDDFGRNVIPAMVSAGERVFAFDFTTQNQISENEWIQRDGVRIKRVVERATDSTYWRDVGTLDAYWAASLDLVAAAPSINLYGELWPIYNCPQHFPPAKFVHEEANRTGVAINSIVSDGVIISGAKIRRSILGPGTHVHSYSYIENSVLMGGEQSEEMLLETSIGRGCLIRNAIIDRNVRLSPGTYIGVDRGNDEARGLKVIPIQGTNEHLVVVPKGMEL
;
A
#
# COMPACT_ATOMS: atom_id res chain seq x y z
N MET A 1 -22.03 10.11 13.99
CA MET A 1 -20.92 9.23 14.41
C MET A 1 -19.59 9.48 13.68
N SER A 2 -19.55 10.24 12.58
CA SER A 2 -18.33 10.48 11.80
C SER A 2 -17.37 11.55 12.39
N PHE A 3 -17.86 12.42 13.26
CA PHE A 3 -17.09 13.55 13.80
C PHE A 3 -16.22 13.25 15.03
N ASP A 4 -16.27 12.04 15.58
CA ASP A 4 -15.54 11.68 16.80
C ASP A 4 -14.11 11.19 16.55
N VAL A 5 -13.73 10.95 15.30
CA VAL A 5 -12.40 10.48 14.89
C VAL A 5 -11.86 11.35 13.76
N LEU A 6 -10.67 11.90 13.95
CA LEU A 6 -9.87 12.55 12.93
C LEU A 6 -8.78 11.58 12.45
N ALA A 7 -8.70 11.34 11.14
CA ALA A 7 -7.66 10.51 10.54
C ALA A 7 -6.52 11.37 10.01
N MET A 8 -5.28 10.99 10.37
CA MET A 8 -4.03 11.61 9.92
C MET A 8 -3.21 10.56 9.17
N VAL A 9 -3.17 10.65 7.84
CA VAL A 9 -2.46 9.69 6.98
C VAL A 9 -1.06 10.21 6.70
N LEU A 10 -0.04 9.49 7.16
CA LEU A 10 1.36 9.82 6.94
C LEU A 10 1.80 9.35 5.55
N ALA A 11 2.09 10.27 4.65
CA ALA A 11 2.42 10.01 3.24
C ALA A 11 3.72 10.71 2.78
N GLY A 12 4.59 11.09 3.72
CA GLY A 12 5.78 11.91 3.48
C GLY A 12 7.11 11.17 3.34
N GLY A 13 7.15 9.84 3.48
CA GLY A 13 8.38 9.05 3.45
C GLY A 13 9.11 9.05 2.10
N MET A 14 10.46 9.09 2.11
CA MET A 14 11.29 9.10 0.90
C MET A 14 11.19 7.80 0.09
N GLY A 15 11.03 6.65 0.75
CA GLY A 15 10.91 5.34 0.08
C GLY A 15 12.20 4.92 -0.64
N GLU A 16 13.38 5.19 -0.09
CA GLU A 16 14.69 4.93 -0.71
C GLU A 16 14.88 3.47 -1.13
N ARG A 17 14.39 2.53 -0.33
CA ARG A 17 14.49 1.08 -0.63
C ARG A 17 13.71 0.64 -1.87
N LEU A 18 12.76 1.48 -2.36
CA LEU A 18 12.01 1.27 -3.59
C LEU A 18 12.62 1.97 -4.81
N MET A 19 13.79 2.60 -4.69
CA MET A 19 14.46 3.15 -5.86
C MET A 19 14.74 2.06 -6.90
N PRO A 20 14.46 2.31 -8.21
CA PRO A 20 14.17 3.61 -8.85
C PRO A 20 12.69 4.03 -8.90
N LEU A 21 11.72 3.23 -8.43
CA LEU A 21 10.29 3.55 -8.52
C LEU A 21 9.91 4.86 -7.80
N THR A 22 10.67 5.23 -6.77
CA THR A 22 10.48 6.47 -6.00
C THR A 22 11.40 7.61 -6.45
N SER A 23 12.05 7.49 -7.61
CA SER A 23 12.93 8.54 -8.15
C SER A 23 12.18 9.85 -8.43
N VAL A 24 10.90 9.78 -8.82
CA VAL A 24 10.06 10.94 -9.24
C VAL A 24 8.75 11.06 -8.46
N ARG A 25 8.50 10.20 -7.49
CA ARG A 25 7.26 10.16 -6.68
C ARG A 25 7.52 9.63 -5.27
N SER A 26 6.65 9.94 -4.32
CA SER A 26 6.67 9.32 -2.98
C SER A 26 6.19 7.86 -3.03
N LYS A 27 6.56 7.04 -2.02
CA LYS A 27 6.14 5.63 -1.91
C LYS A 27 4.60 5.47 -2.00
N PRO A 28 3.76 6.24 -1.28
CA PRO A 28 2.31 6.16 -1.39
C PRO A 28 1.74 6.37 -2.80
N ALA A 29 2.47 7.09 -3.66
CA ALA A 29 2.07 7.39 -5.03
C ALA A 29 2.51 6.33 -6.05
N VAL A 30 3.23 5.28 -5.65
CA VAL A 30 3.65 4.20 -6.55
C VAL A 30 2.41 3.43 -7.01
N PRO A 31 2.26 3.15 -8.34
CA PRO A 31 1.16 2.33 -8.87
C PRO A 31 1.18 0.93 -8.27
N PHE A 32 0.01 0.34 -8.05
CA PHE A 32 -0.15 -1.01 -7.53
C PHE A 32 -1.41 -1.66 -8.09
N GLY A 33 -1.40 -2.98 -8.34
CA GLY A 33 -2.59 -3.73 -8.76
C GLY A 33 -3.22 -3.25 -10.08
N GLY A 34 -2.43 -2.67 -10.98
CA GLY A 34 -2.88 -2.13 -12.26
C GLY A 34 -3.34 -0.68 -12.15
N SER A 35 -4.55 -0.44 -11.66
CA SER A 35 -5.19 0.89 -11.71
C SER A 35 -5.10 1.68 -10.40
N TYR A 36 -4.58 1.09 -9.33
CA TYR A 36 -4.49 1.71 -8.01
C TYR A 36 -3.12 2.36 -7.76
N ARG A 37 -3.03 3.09 -6.65
CA ARG A 37 -1.78 3.46 -5.98
C ARG A 37 -1.77 2.89 -4.56
N ILE A 38 -0.61 2.77 -3.95
CA ILE A 38 -0.48 2.21 -2.60
C ILE A 38 -1.40 2.92 -1.60
N ILE A 39 -1.48 4.26 -1.66
CA ILE A 39 -2.31 5.05 -0.74
C ILE A 39 -3.81 4.75 -0.85
N ASP A 40 -4.28 4.29 -2.01
CA ASP A 40 -5.71 4.02 -2.25
C ASP A 40 -6.25 2.97 -1.28
N PHE A 41 -5.43 2.05 -0.81
CA PHE A 41 -5.82 1.05 0.19
C PHE A 41 -6.12 1.67 1.55
N THR A 42 -5.24 2.52 2.06
CA THR A 42 -5.45 3.22 3.33
C THR A 42 -6.65 4.16 3.28
N LEU A 43 -6.79 4.95 2.20
CA LEU A 43 -7.93 5.86 2.05
C LEU A 43 -9.25 5.10 1.86
N SER A 44 -9.26 3.98 1.12
CA SER A 44 -10.43 3.12 0.99
C SER A 44 -10.87 2.55 2.34
N ASN A 45 -9.92 2.09 3.16
CA ASN A 45 -10.21 1.63 4.52
C ASN A 45 -10.83 2.76 5.37
N CYS A 46 -10.36 4.01 5.24
CA CYS A 46 -10.98 5.16 5.90
C CYS A 46 -12.45 5.34 5.48
N ILE A 47 -12.71 5.38 4.17
CA ILE A 47 -14.06 5.58 3.62
C ILE A 47 -14.99 4.45 4.02
N ASN A 48 -14.55 3.19 3.88
CA ASN A 48 -15.33 2.00 4.23
C ASN A 48 -15.59 1.90 5.75
N SER A 49 -14.68 2.41 6.57
CA SER A 49 -14.85 2.53 8.02
C SER A 49 -15.75 3.71 8.45
N GLY A 50 -16.26 4.49 7.49
CA GLY A 50 -17.14 5.63 7.77
C GLY A 50 -16.41 6.90 8.22
N LEU A 51 -15.09 6.97 8.10
CA LEU A 51 -14.32 8.18 8.38
C LEU A 51 -14.54 9.21 7.27
N ARG A 52 -14.66 10.50 7.65
CA ARG A 52 -14.95 11.60 6.72
C ARG A 52 -14.11 12.84 6.95
N HIS A 53 -13.30 12.88 8.01
CA HIS A 53 -12.33 13.92 8.32
C HIS A 53 -10.93 13.30 8.19
N ILE A 54 -10.28 13.51 7.07
CA ILE A 54 -9.02 12.83 6.72
C ILE A 54 -8.02 13.87 6.22
N TYR A 55 -6.91 14.02 6.93
CA TYR A 55 -5.74 14.75 6.45
C TYR A 55 -4.68 13.80 5.95
N VAL A 56 -4.10 14.11 4.79
CA VAL A 56 -2.97 13.38 4.20
C VAL A 56 -1.73 14.25 4.30
N LEU A 57 -0.81 13.90 5.19
CA LEU A 57 0.42 14.66 5.43
C LEU A 57 1.48 14.25 4.41
N THR A 58 1.85 15.19 3.53
CA THR A 58 2.83 14.97 2.46
C THR A 58 4.09 15.77 2.70
N GLN A 59 5.21 15.29 2.19
CA GLN A 59 6.50 15.97 2.31
C GLN A 59 7.36 15.77 1.05
N TYR A 60 7.88 14.58 0.84
CA TYR A 60 8.85 14.29 -0.22
C TYR A 60 8.16 13.93 -1.53
N LYS A 61 8.58 14.59 -2.66
CA LYS A 61 8.08 14.32 -4.04
C LYS A 61 6.56 14.17 -4.11
N SER A 62 5.84 15.07 -3.46
CA SER A 62 4.37 14.99 -3.29
C SER A 62 3.58 15.27 -4.57
N HIS A 63 4.13 15.95 -5.59
CA HIS A 63 3.39 16.42 -6.76
C HIS A 63 2.52 15.33 -7.42
N SER A 64 3.08 14.14 -7.64
CA SER A 64 2.34 13.01 -8.23
C SER A 64 1.22 12.51 -7.33
N LEU A 65 1.43 12.55 -6.00
CA LEU A 65 0.40 12.20 -5.00
C LEU A 65 -0.68 13.26 -4.94
N SER A 66 -0.33 14.53 -4.87
CA SER A 66 -1.25 15.67 -4.86
C SER A 66 -2.20 15.66 -6.05
N ARG A 67 -1.67 15.39 -7.26
CA ARG A 67 -2.48 15.25 -8.46
C ARG A 67 -3.47 14.09 -8.36
N HIS A 68 -3.03 12.95 -7.82
CA HIS A 68 -3.88 11.77 -7.63
C HIS A 68 -4.99 12.03 -6.63
N LEU A 69 -4.69 12.64 -5.49
CA LEU A 69 -5.67 12.99 -4.46
C LEU A 69 -6.74 13.94 -4.99
N ARG A 70 -6.34 15.01 -5.69
CA ARG A 70 -7.28 15.98 -6.28
C ARG A 70 -8.17 15.36 -7.36
N ALA A 71 -7.61 14.46 -8.19
CA ALA A 71 -8.36 13.86 -9.29
C ALA A 71 -9.29 12.72 -8.86
N GLY A 72 -8.92 11.94 -7.83
CA GLY A 72 -9.64 10.71 -7.46
C GLY A 72 -10.33 10.75 -6.11
N TRP A 73 -9.88 11.62 -5.19
CA TRP A 73 -10.32 11.57 -3.79
C TRP A 73 -11.08 12.81 -3.31
N ASP A 74 -11.31 13.79 -4.19
CA ASP A 74 -12.09 15.00 -3.88
C ASP A 74 -13.60 14.81 -4.15
N PHE A 75 -14.18 13.71 -3.65
CA PHE A 75 -15.61 13.39 -3.83
C PHE A 75 -16.46 13.55 -2.58
N LEU A 76 -15.86 13.85 -1.43
CA LEU A 76 -16.59 14.06 -0.20
C LEU A 76 -17.29 15.44 -0.20
N PRO A 77 -18.51 15.53 0.37
CA PRO A 77 -19.28 16.78 0.39
C PRO A 77 -18.71 17.79 1.40
N LYS A 78 -17.80 18.64 0.96
CA LYS A 78 -17.17 19.70 1.78
C LYS A 78 -18.17 20.61 2.48
N ARG A 79 -19.37 20.80 1.90
CA ARG A 79 -20.46 21.60 2.54
C ARG A 79 -21.01 20.94 3.79
N LEU A 80 -20.79 19.64 3.98
CA LEU A 80 -21.15 18.88 5.17
C LEU A 80 -19.95 18.65 6.09
N ASP A 81 -18.90 19.44 5.95
CA ASP A 81 -17.64 19.32 6.68
C ASP A 81 -17.00 17.92 6.54
N GLN A 82 -17.04 17.34 5.33
CA GLN A 82 -16.41 16.07 5.02
C GLN A 82 -15.31 16.28 3.98
N PHE A 83 -14.11 15.79 4.27
CA PHE A 83 -12.95 16.07 3.43
C PHE A 83 -11.89 14.98 3.47
N ILE A 84 -11.11 14.92 2.40
CA ILE A 84 -9.79 14.30 2.31
C ILE A 84 -8.86 15.40 1.83
N ASP A 85 -8.16 16.05 2.73
CA ASP A 85 -7.32 17.21 2.40
C ASP A 85 -5.84 16.87 2.53
N GLU A 86 -5.07 17.24 1.50
CA GLU A 86 -3.62 17.15 1.54
C GLU A 86 -3.04 18.34 2.32
N ILE A 87 -2.16 18.02 3.26
CA ILE A 87 -1.39 19.00 4.04
C ILE A 87 0.09 18.79 3.72
N PRO A 88 0.67 19.60 2.85
CA PRO A 88 2.11 19.56 2.61
C PRO A 88 2.86 20.10 3.83
N ALA A 89 4.09 19.62 4.05
CA ALA A 89 4.96 20.14 5.10
C ALA A 89 5.20 21.64 4.92
N GLN A 90 4.97 22.44 5.98
CA GLN A 90 4.95 23.91 5.95
C GLN A 90 6.04 24.55 6.81
N MET A 91 6.96 23.77 7.41
CA MET A 91 8.00 24.31 8.31
C MET A 91 7.44 25.16 9.46
N GLN A 92 6.31 24.78 10.04
CA GLN A 92 5.60 25.58 11.07
C GLN A 92 6.40 25.74 12.37
N LEU A 93 7.32 24.83 12.66
CA LEU A 93 8.19 24.87 13.85
C LEU A 93 9.66 25.09 13.43
N GLY A 94 9.97 26.27 12.87
CA GLY A 94 11.31 26.65 12.40
C GLY A 94 11.60 26.13 10.97
N ASP A 95 12.85 26.30 10.49
CA ASP A 95 13.27 26.03 9.11
C ASP A 95 13.49 24.54 8.82
N ARG A 96 12.59 23.66 9.30
CA ARG A 96 12.78 22.21 9.20
C ARG A 96 11.53 21.50 8.72
N TRP A 97 11.73 20.56 7.79
CA TRP A 97 10.74 19.56 7.40
C TRP A 97 10.46 18.60 8.58
N TYR A 98 9.48 17.71 8.42
CA TYR A 98 9.18 16.68 9.43
C TYR A 98 10.41 15.81 9.69
N LYS A 99 10.83 15.73 10.94
CA LYS A 99 11.97 14.89 11.36
C LYS A 99 11.58 13.41 11.50
N GLY A 100 10.31 13.15 11.73
CA GLY A 100 9.78 11.81 11.94
C GLY A 100 8.26 11.81 11.97
N THR A 101 7.71 10.65 12.29
CA THR A 101 6.26 10.40 12.24
C THR A 101 5.48 11.20 13.28
N ALA A 102 6.01 11.33 14.49
CA ALA A 102 5.37 12.10 15.56
C ALA A 102 5.57 13.61 15.36
N ASP A 103 6.72 14.03 14.83
CA ASP A 103 6.96 15.43 14.49
C ASP A 103 6.01 15.94 13.40
N ALA A 104 5.65 15.09 12.42
CA ALA A 104 4.66 15.43 11.41
C ALA A 104 3.29 15.76 12.06
N ILE A 105 2.87 15.01 13.07
CA ILE A 105 1.65 15.28 13.81
C ILE A 105 1.79 16.54 14.68
N ARG A 106 2.92 16.71 15.37
CA ARG A 106 3.20 17.89 16.18
C ARG A 106 3.17 19.18 15.38
N GLN A 107 3.78 19.21 14.20
CA GLN A 107 3.76 20.40 13.33
C GLN A 107 2.36 20.74 12.80
N ASN A 108 1.44 19.78 12.80
CA ASN A 108 0.05 19.96 12.38
C ASN A 108 -0.94 19.90 13.56
N TRP A 109 -0.45 20.10 14.80
CA TRP A 109 -1.28 19.99 16.00
C TRP A 109 -2.49 20.94 16.01
N THR A 110 -2.37 22.14 15.47
CA THR A 110 -3.45 23.12 15.35
C THR A 110 -4.68 22.55 14.62
N LEU A 111 -4.48 21.72 13.59
CA LEU A 111 -5.59 21.07 12.87
C LEU A 111 -6.33 20.07 13.76
N ILE A 112 -5.58 19.36 14.61
CA ILE A 112 -6.14 18.40 15.57
C ILE A 112 -6.89 19.13 16.68
N GLU A 113 -6.34 20.22 17.17
CA GLU A 113 -6.92 21.03 18.24
C GLU A 113 -8.23 21.72 17.82
N GLN A 114 -8.31 22.17 16.57
CA GLN A 114 -9.52 22.76 15.99
C GLN A 114 -10.61 21.75 15.68
N SER A 115 -10.27 20.46 15.59
CA SER A 115 -11.23 19.40 15.34
C SER A 115 -12.05 19.07 16.58
N PRO A 116 -13.37 18.79 16.46
CA PRO A 116 -14.18 18.30 17.58
C PRO A 116 -13.87 16.84 17.95
N ALA A 117 -13.03 16.16 17.21
CA ALA A 117 -12.72 14.74 17.40
C ALA A 117 -12.03 14.48 18.75
N ARG A 118 -12.49 13.44 19.45
CA ARG A 118 -11.90 12.97 20.70
C ARG A 118 -10.78 11.95 20.48
N ARG A 119 -10.78 11.31 19.30
CA ARG A 119 -9.81 10.30 18.91
C ARG A 119 -9.04 10.76 17.68
N VAL A 120 -7.75 10.51 17.67
CA VAL A 120 -6.87 10.72 16.51
C VAL A 120 -6.41 9.36 16.02
N LEU A 121 -6.77 9.03 14.78
CA LEU A 121 -6.33 7.82 14.09
C LEU A 121 -5.15 8.19 13.19
N ILE A 122 -3.96 7.67 13.50
CA ILE A 122 -2.74 7.89 12.74
C ILE A 122 -2.48 6.65 11.88
N LEU A 123 -2.31 6.84 10.58
CA LEU A 123 -2.23 5.79 9.59
C LEU A 123 -0.97 5.95 8.75
N SER A 124 -0.31 4.85 8.41
CA SER A 124 0.68 4.80 7.34
C SER A 124 -0.02 4.71 5.98
N GLY A 125 0.36 5.58 5.04
CA GLY A 125 -0.22 5.64 3.69
C GLY A 125 0.50 4.73 2.67
N ASP A 126 1.30 3.77 3.13
CA ASP A 126 2.26 3.04 2.29
C ASP A 126 2.20 1.51 2.43
N HIS A 127 1.09 0.97 2.95
CA HIS A 127 0.85 -0.47 3.11
C HIS A 127 -0.32 -0.97 2.25
N ILE A 128 -0.32 -2.26 1.94
CA ILE A 128 -1.40 -2.94 1.22
C ILE A 128 -2.15 -3.86 2.18
N TYR A 129 -3.40 -3.52 2.49
CA TYR A 129 -4.24 -4.24 3.43
C TYR A 129 -5.70 -3.79 3.35
N LYS A 130 -6.60 -4.59 3.94
CA LYS A 130 -7.98 -4.17 4.24
C LYS A 130 -8.20 -4.20 5.75
N MET A 131 -8.72 -3.11 6.32
CA MET A 131 -8.95 -2.99 7.76
C MET A 131 -10.19 -2.17 8.08
N ASP A 132 -11.04 -2.71 8.97
CA ASP A 132 -12.16 -1.97 9.55
C ASP A 132 -11.70 -1.23 10.82
N TYR A 133 -11.42 0.06 10.69
CA TYR A 133 -10.99 0.91 11.81
C TYR A 133 -12.06 1.09 12.88
N ARG A 134 -13.34 0.81 12.60
CA ARG A 134 -14.41 0.83 13.63
C ARG A 134 -14.15 -0.22 14.70
N ARG A 135 -13.60 -1.39 14.33
CA ARG A 135 -13.24 -2.45 15.26
C ARG A 135 -12.10 -2.04 16.18
N MET A 136 -11.04 -1.47 15.61
CA MET A 136 -9.91 -0.98 16.39
C MET A 136 -10.35 0.15 17.34
N ARG A 137 -11.21 1.07 16.87
CA ARG A 137 -11.80 2.11 17.71
C ARG A 137 -12.64 1.52 18.84
N SER A 138 -13.53 0.56 18.55
CA SER A 138 -14.36 -0.09 19.57
C SER A 138 -13.52 -0.82 20.61
N PHE A 139 -12.42 -1.47 20.20
CA PHE A 139 -11.45 -2.06 21.11
C PHE A 139 -10.78 -1.00 21.98
N HIS A 140 -10.33 0.10 21.40
CA HIS A 140 -9.73 1.23 22.11
C HIS A 140 -10.66 1.80 23.19
N ASP A 141 -11.92 2.07 22.82
CA ASP A 141 -12.94 2.59 23.74
C ASP A 141 -13.29 1.56 24.83
N GLY A 142 -13.41 0.26 24.48
CA GLY A 142 -13.70 -0.81 25.42
C GLY A 142 -12.58 -1.08 26.44
N LYS A 143 -11.33 -0.81 26.06
CA LYS A 143 -10.19 -0.86 26.98
C LYS A 143 -9.94 0.45 27.72
N ASP A 144 -10.72 1.51 27.48
CA ASP A 144 -10.45 2.86 27.97
C ASP A 144 -8.97 3.25 27.76
N ALA A 145 -8.48 3.02 26.55
CA ALA A 145 -7.09 3.14 26.22
C ALA A 145 -6.65 4.61 26.01
N ALA A 146 -5.43 4.93 26.42
CA ALA A 146 -4.75 6.16 26.03
C ALA A 146 -4.22 6.07 24.59
N LEU A 147 -3.74 4.87 24.24
CA LEU A 147 -3.22 4.51 22.93
C LEU A 147 -3.56 3.06 22.62
N THR A 148 -3.99 2.79 21.39
CA THR A 148 -4.06 1.45 20.81
C THR A 148 -3.15 1.38 19.60
N VAL A 149 -2.28 0.38 19.54
CA VAL A 149 -1.37 0.09 18.42
C VAL A 149 -1.90 -1.10 17.66
N SER A 150 -2.14 -0.98 16.37
CA SER A 150 -2.41 -2.16 15.55
C SER A 150 -1.12 -2.94 15.31
N ALA A 151 -1.18 -4.24 15.51
CA ALA A 151 -0.05 -5.12 15.35
C ALA A 151 -0.42 -6.38 14.58
N ILE A 152 0.54 -6.92 13.84
CA ILE A 152 0.41 -8.13 13.05
C ILE A 152 1.41 -9.17 13.55
N ARG A 153 1.02 -10.44 13.46
CA ARG A 153 1.93 -11.56 13.75
C ARG A 153 2.83 -11.80 12.55
N VAL A 154 4.13 -11.82 12.79
CA VAL A 154 5.16 -12.09 11.79
C VAL A 154 6.14 -13.13 12.31
N PRO A 155 6.76 -13.96 11.44
CA PRO A 155 7.85 -14.84 11.85
C PRO A 155 8.98 -14.04 12.53
N ARG A 156 9.62 -14.60 13.56
CA ARG A 156 10.73 -13.95 14.27
C ARG A 156 11.86 -13.52 13.35
N SER A 157 12.13 -14.30 12.30
CA SER A 157 13.14 -13.99 11.28
C SER A 157 12.89 -12.70 10.49
N GLU A 158 11.64 -12.24 10.41
CA GLU A 158 11.24 -11.02 9.69
C GLU A 158 11.02 -9.83 10.62
N ALA A 159 10.87 -10.07 11.93
CA ALA A 159 10.44 -9.08 12.91
C ALA A 159 11.44 -7.95 13.14
N SER A 160 12.74 -8.15 12.85
CA SER A 160 13.79 -7.13 12.98
C SER A 160 13.61 -5.90 12.10
N GLN A 161 12.71 -5.95 11.12
CA GLN A 161 12.39 -4.82 10.24
C GLN A 161 11.34 -3.87 10.83
N PHE A 162 10.67 -4.26 11.92
CA PHE A 162 9.51 -3.60 12.51
C PHE A 162 9.74 -3.19 13.96
N GLY A 163 8.87 -2.33 14.47
CA GLY A 163 8.71 -2.16 15.91
C GLY A 163 8.03 -3.38 16.51
N VAL A 164 8.64 -4.02 17.50
CA VAL A 164 8.16 -5.25 18.14
C VAL A 164 7.54 -4.94 19.49
N LEU A 165 6.32 -5.45 19.70
CA LEU A 165 5.51 -5.26 20.89
C LEU A 165 5.64 -6.47 21.81
N GLN A 166 5.79 -6.22 23.12
CA GLN A 166 5.61 -7.20 24.17
C GLN A 166 4.30 -6.90 24.89
N VAL A 167 3.45 -7.90 25.04
CA VAL A 167 2.11 -7.74 25.63
C VAL A 167 1.89 -8.72 26.76
N ASP A 168 1.02 -8.35 27.69
CA ASP A 168 0.47 -9.27 28.70
C ASP A 168 -0.75 -10.05 28.17
N GLU A 169 -1.39 -10.84 29.02
CA GLU A 169 -2.56 -11.66 28.68
C GLU A 169 -3.79 -10.84 28.24
N ASP A 170 -3.86 -9.57 28.66
CA ASP A 170 -4.92 -8.64 28.30
C ASP A 170 -4.63 -7.80 27.03
N ASN A 171 -3.55 -8.11 26.31
CA ASN A 171 -3.01 -7.33 25.22
C ASN A 171 -2.52 -5.92 25.62
N ARG A 172 -2.25 -5.66 26.90
CA ARG A 172 -1.60 -4.42 27.32
C ARG A 172 -0.14 -4.47 26.92
N ILE A 173 0.36 -3.40 26.30
CA ILE A 173 1.75 -3.30 25.89
C ILE A 173 2.59 -3.02 27.13
N ILE A 174 3.50 -3.93 27.44
CA ILE A 174 4.46 -3.87 28.56
C ILE A 174 5.89 -3.55 28.10
N GLY A 175 6.15 -3.66 26.79
CA GLY A 175 7.44 -3.34 26.18
C GLY A 175 7.31 -3.04 24.70
N PHE A 176 8.21 -2.19 24.18
CA PHE A 176 8.30 -1.83 22.76
C PHE A 176 9.76 -1.72 22.36
N GLN A 177 10.13 -2.35 21.26
CA GLN A 177 11.49 -2.34 20.71
C GLN A 177 11.45 -1.95 19.23
N GLU A 178 12.05 -0.83 18.86
CA GLU A 178 12.10 -0.40 17.46
C GLU A 178 13.24 -1.10 16.73
N LYS A 179 12.89 -1.96 15.77
CA LYS A 179 13.79 -2.73 14.91
C LYS A 179 14.90 -3.45 15.69
N PRO A 180 14.54 -4.33 16.63
CA PRO A 180 15.53 -5.03 17.44
C PRO A 180 16.32 -6.06 16.62
N GLU A 181 17.60 -6.25 16.94
CA GLU A 181 18.41 -7.33 16.36
C GLU A 181 17.90 -8.72 16.80
N ASP A 182 17.46 -8.81 18.04
CA ASP A 182 16.88 -10.03 18.61
C ASP A 182 15.44 -9.77 19.10
N PRO A 183 14.44 -9.91 18.23
CA PRO A 183 13.04 -9.61 18.56
C PRO A 183 12.46 -10.62 19.54
N ALA A 184 11.77 -10.13 20.58
CA ALA A 184 11.09 -10.96 21.55
C ALA A 184 9.85 -11.64 20.95
N PRO A 185 9.75 -12.98 20.97
CA PRO A 185 8.60 -13.69 20.44
C PRO A 185 7.39 -13.60 21.37
N ILE A 186 6.20 -13.84 20.83
CA ILE A 186 4.99 -14.09 21.60
C ILE A 186 5.20 -15.39 22.41
N PRO A 187 4.93 -15.40 23.72
CA PRO A 187 5.16 -16.57 24.55
C PRO A 187 4.56 -17.86 23.96
N GLY A 188 5.39 -18.91 23.85
CA GLY A 188 4.98 -20.22 23.32
C GLY A 188 4.91 -20.32 21.78
N THR A 189 5.36 -19.32 21.06
CA THR A 189 5.37 -19.28 19.57
C THR A 189 6.74 -18.86 19.03
N ASP A 190 6.96 -19.03 17.71
CA ASP A 190 8.10 -18.47 16.97
C ASP A 190 7.67 -17.22 16.15
N GLU A 191 6.61 -16.56 16.60
CA GLU A 191 6.10 -15.34 16.00
C GLU A 191 6.33 -14.14 16.91
N CYS A 192 6.46 -12.95 16.31
CA CYS A 192 6.52 -11.68 17.01
C CYS A 192 5.30 -10.83 16.66
N LEU A 193 4.91 -9.94 17.58
CA LEU A 193 3.85 -8.97 17.34
C LEU A 193 4.48 -7.67 16.83
N ALA A 194 4.37 -7.43 15.53
CA ALA A 194 4.97 -6.30 14.84
C ALA A 194 3.98 -5.13 14.70
N SER A 195 4.42 -3.91 15.00
CA SER A 195 3.62 -2.69 14.81
C SER A 195 3.38 -2.44 13.33
N MET A 196 2.12 -2.18 12.97
CA MET A 196 1.71 -1.84 11.61
C MET A 196 1.81 -0.34 11.30
N GLY A 197 2.26 0.51 12.23
CA GLY A 197 2.23 1.96 12.02
C GLY A 197 0.81 2.55 11.99
N ILE A 198 -0.13 1.89 12.65
CA ILE A 198 -1.54 2.29 12.74
C ILE A 198 -1.88 2.47 14.21
N TYR A 199 -2.31 3.68 14.59
CA TYR A 199 -2.49 4.08 15.98
C TYR A 199 -3.83 4.76 16.20
N VAL A 200 -4.54 4.42 17.28
CA VAL A 200 -5.67 5.20 17.80
C VAL A 200 -5.25 5.84 19.12
N PHE A 201 -5.23 7.16 19.15
CA PHE A 201 -4.93 7.91 20.37
C PHE A 201 -6.17 8.59 20.93
N ASN A 202 -6.25 8.65 22.24
CA ASN A 202 -7.00 9.71 22.90
C ASN A 202 -6.31 11.04 22.60
N ARG A 203 -7.06 12.05 22.08
CA ARG A 203 -6.49 13.36 21.66
C ARG A 203 -5.71 14.05 22.76
N GLU A 204 -6.26 14.08 23.98
CA GLU A 204 -5.63 14.77 25.11
C GLU A 204 -4.30 14.10 25.50
N LYS A 205 -4.30 12.75 25.49
CA LYS A 205 -3.09 11.98 25.75
C LYS A 205 -2.04 12.18 24.66
N LEU A 206 -2.44 12.17 23.39
CA LEU A 206 -1.53 12.45 22.29
C LEU A 206 -0.83 13.81 22.48
N GLY A 207 -1.59 14.87 22.80
CA GLY A 207 -1.04 16.21 23.04
C GLY A 207 0.00 16.26 24.17
N GLN A 208 -0.19 15.46 25.23
CA GLN A 208 0.74 15.40 26.37
C GLN A 208 2.11 14.81 26.00
N TYR A 209 2.16 13.92 24.99
CA TYR A 209 3.38 13.21 24.58
C TYR A 209 4.02 13.72 23.29
N LEU A 210 3.48 14.80 22.68
CA LEU A 210 4.08 15.45 21.49
C LEU A 210 5.01 16.61 21.85
N GLY A 211 5.85 16.45 22.87
CA GLY A 211 6.83 17.44 23.29
C GLY A 211 8.07 17.51 22.38
N ASP A 212 9.00 18.44 22.73
CA ASP A 212 10.28 18.54 22.04
C ASP A 212 11.11 17.25 22.20
N GLY A 213 11.71 16.80 21.10
CA GLY A 213 12.48 15.55 21.04
C GLY A 213 11.63 14.29 20.83
N MET A 214 10.29 14.40 20.83
CA MET A 214 9.38 13.30 20.52
C MET A 214 9.11 13.26 19.00
N ASP A 215 10.12 12.95 18.21
CA ASP A 215 10.06 13.06 16.76
C ASP A 215 9.44 11.81 16.08
N ASP A 216 9.48 10.63 16.74
CA ASP A 216 9.01 9.37 16.16
C ASP A 216 8.12 8.58 17.13
N PHE A 217 7.02 7.99 16.62
CA PHE A 217 6.09 7.22 17.48
C PHE A 217 6.74 5.99 18.06
N GLY A 218 7.44 5.20 17.24
CA GLY A 218 8.06 3.94 17.68
C GLY A 218 9.25 4.17 18.60
N ARG A 219 10.10 5.15 18.29
CA ARG A 219 11.34 5.39 19.06
C ARG A 219 11.14 6.21 20.33
N ASN A 220 10.15 7.11 20.32
CA ASN A 220 10.02 8.09 21.39
C ASN A 220 8.67 7.98 22.12
N VAL A 221 7.55 8.19 21.40
CA VAL A 221 6.24 8.39 22.01
C VAL A 221 5.71 7.10 22.67
N ILE A 222 5.70 5.99 21.95
CA ILE A 222 5.16 4.71 22.48
C ILE A 222 5.97 4.22 23.68
N PRO A 223 7.32 4.17 23.63
CA PRO A 223 8.12 3.80 24.80
C PRO A 223 7.91 4.72 26.01
N ALA A 224 7.78 6.05 25.79
CA ALA A 224 7.51 6.99 26.86
C ALA A 224 6.16 6.76 27.53
N MET A 225 5.09 6.51 26.74
CA MET A 225 3.77 6.20 27.27
C MET A 225 3.74 4.88 28.05
N VAL A 226 4.42 3.84 27.54
CA VAL A 226 4.54 2.55 28.24
C VAL A 226 5.30 2.71 29.56
N SER A 227 6.43 3.43 29.57
CA SER A 227 7.24 3.66 30.76
C SER A 227 6.50 4.51 31.81
N ALA A 228 5.63 5.43 31.38
CA ALA A 228 4.77 6.23 32.26
C ALA A 228 3.57 5.43 32.84
N GLY A 229 3.41 4.16 32.46
CA GLY A 229 2.31 3.30 32.92
C GLY A 229 0.96 3.62 32.30
N GLU A 230 0.92 4.38 31.19
CA GLU A 230 -0.31 4.68 30.46
C GLU A 230 -1.02 3.41 29.98
N ARG A 231 -2.31 3.51 29.71
CA ARG A 231 -3.13 2.40 29.21
C ARG A 231 -2.89 2.22 27.69
N VAL A 232 -1.81 1.55 27.34
CA VAL A 232 -1.40 1.28 25.95
C VAL A 232 -1.70 -0.19 25.62
N PHE A 233 -2.45 -0.44 24.54
CA PHE A 233 -2.89 -1.79 24.17
C PHE A 233 -2.55 -2.12 22.71
N ALA A 234 -2.34 -3.40 22.44
CA ALA A 234 -2.17 -3.95 21.10
C ALA A 234 -3.51 -4.47 20.56
N PHE A 235 -3.89 -4.00 19.39
CA PHE A 235 -4.96 -4.60 18.59
C PHE A 235 -4.32 -5.63 17.65
N ASP A 236 -4.49 -6.91 17.94
CA ASP A 236 -3.98 -7.99 17.10
C ASP A 236 -4.80 -8.05 15.80
N PHE A 237 -4.25 -7.49 14.74
CA PHE A 237 -4.86 -7.44 13.41
C PHE A 237 -5.21 -8.85 12.91
N THR A 238 -4.33 -9.83 13.13
CA THR A 238 -4.52 -11.19 12.64
C THR A 238 -5.77 -11.85 13.22
N THR A 239 -6.12 -11.57 14.47
CA THR A 239 -7.25 -12.21 15.15
C THR A 239 -8.50 -11.32 15.25
N GLN A 240 -8.33 -10.00 15.32
CA GLN A 240 -9.41 -9.04 15.63
C GLN A 240 -9.95 -8.28 14.42
N ASN A 241 -9.15 -8.16 13.33
CA ASN A 241 -9.66 -7.56 12.10
C ASN A 241 -10.66 -8.48 11.40
N GLN A 242 -11.70 -7.89 10.86
CA GLN A 242 -12.76 -8.64 10.16
C GLN A 242 -13.29 -7.81 9.00
N ILE A 243 -13.10 -8.34 7.82
CA ILE A 243 -13.62 -7.81 6.56
C ILE A 243 -14.68 -8.80 6.07
N SER A 244 -15.92 -8.33 6.00
CA SER A 244 -17.01 -9.12 5.42
C SER A 244 -17.00 -9.01 3.91
N GLU A 245 -17.29 -10.11 3.22
CA GLU A 245 -17.32 -10.12 1.77
C GLU A 245 -18.38 -11.10 1.24
N ASN A 246 -18.82 -10.86 0.00
CA ASN A 246 -19.70 -11.74 -0.72
C ASN A 246 -18.91 -12.87 -1.39
N GLU A 247 -19.26 -14.11 -1.08
CA GLU A 247 -18.74 -15.29 -1.77
C GLU A 247 -19.84 -15.96 -2.59
N TRP A 248 -19.47 -16.46 -3.76
CA TRP A 248 -20.36 -17.25 -4.60
C TRP A 248 -20.15 -18.74 -4.30
N ILE A 249 -21.18 -19.38 -3.77
CA ILE A 249 -21.18 -20.83 -3.52
C ILE A 249 -22.17 -21.53 -4.44
N GLN A 250 -21.88 -22.78 -4.77
CA GLN A 250 -22.80 -23.62 -5.52
C GLN A 250 -23.60 -24.49 -4.56
N ARG A 251 -24.92 -24.36 -4.58
CA ARG A 251 -25.84 -25.17 -3.78
C ARG A 251 -26.96 -25.71 -4.69
N ASP A 252 -27.14 -27.03 -4.68
CA ASP A 252 -28.17 -27.72 -5.49
C ASP A 252 -28.15 -27.35 -6.99
N GLY A 253 -26.93 -27.17 -7.55
CA GLY A 253 -26.73 -26.77 -8.94
C GLY A 253 -26.95 -25.29 -9.23
N VAL A 254 -27.37 -24.50 -8.25
CA VAL A 254 -27.60 -23.06 -8.37
C VAL A 254 -26.45 -22.29 -7.70
N ARG A 255 -25.97 -21.25 -8.38
CA ARG A 255 -24.97 -20.33 -7.83
C ARG A 255 -25.67 -19.29 -6.95
N ILE A 256 -25.38 -19.31 -5.67
CA ILE A 256 -25.96 -18.38 -4.69
C ILE A 256 -24.86 -17.51 -4.06
N LYS A 257 -25.24 -16.29 -3.71
CA LYS A 257 -24.37 -15.33 -3.03
C LYS A 257 -24.52 -15.49 -1.51
N ARG A 258 -23.41 -15.66 -0.82
CA ARG A 258 -23.37 -15.77 0.64
C ARG A 258 -22.44 -14.69 1.20
N VAL A 259 -22.85 -14.00 2.26
CA VAL A 259 -21.97 -13.13 3.02
C VAL A 259 -21.10 -13.98 3.95
N VAL A 260 -19.80 -13.83 3.83
CA VAL A 260 -18.80 -14.36 4.76
C VAL A 260 -18.36 -13.21 5.65
N GLU A 261 -18.55 -13.35 6.95
CA GLU A 261 -18.26 -12.28 7.91
C GLU A 261 -16.76 -11.97 8.04
N ARG A 262 -15.91 -13.00 7.85
CA ARG A 262 -14.46 -12.85 7.90
C ARG A 262 -13.82 -13.50 6.68
N ALA A 263 -13.69 -12.73 5.62
CA ALA A 263 -13.02 -13.13 4.39
C ALA A 263 -11.48 -13.25 4.60
N THR A 264 -10.80 -13.91 3.67
CA THR A 264 -9.33 -14.09 3.69
C THR A 264 -8.58 -12.76 3.75
N ASP A 265 -9.12 -11.72 3.15
CA ASP A 265 -8.61 -10.33 3.18
C ASP A 265 -8.37 -9.79 4.62
N SER A 266 -9.09 -10.36 5.62
CA SER A 266 -9.05 -9.89 7.01
C SER A 266 -7.67 -10.02 7.66
N THR A 267 -6.80 -10.86 7.12
CA THR A 267 -5.46 -11.12 7.66
C THR A 267 -4.34 -10.68 6.73
N TYR A 268 -4.68 -10.20 5.54
CA TYR A 268 -3.68 -9.78 4.56
C TYR A 268 -3.13 -8.40 4.87
N TRP A 269 -1.83 -8.32 5.06
CA TRP A 269 -1.07 -7.09 5.18
C TRP A 269 0.31 -7.26 4.57
N ARG A 270 0.78 -6.25 3.83
CA ARG A 270 2.13 -6.19 3.24
C ARG A 270 2.72 -4.80 3.39
N ASP A 271 3.91 -4.71 3.98
CA ASP A 271 4.79 -3.56 3.80
C ASP A 271 5.53 -3.73 2.47
N VAL A 272 5.06 -3.02 1.45
CA VAL A 272 5.72 -3.00 0.14
C VAL A 272 6.90 -2.02 0.16
N GLY A 273 7.80 -2.17 1.11
CA GLY A 273 8.92 -1.26 1.40
C GLY A 273 10.17 -1.51 0.57
N THR A 274 10.29 -2.67 -0.08
CA THR A 274 11.40 -3.07 -0.95
C THR A 274 10.89 -3.52 -2.30
N LEU A 275 11.75 -3.55 -3.32
CA LEU A 275 11.35 -3.90 -4.69
C LEU A 275 10.87 -5.35 -4.82
N ASP A 276 11.50 -6.27 -4.12
CA ASP A 276 11.09 -7.69 -4.04
C ASP A 276 9.77 -7.87 -3.31
N ALA A 277 9.56 -7.19 -2.18
CA ALA A 277 8.30 -7.20 -1.45
C ALA A 277 7.15 -6.59 -2.27
N TYR A 278 7.42 -5.49 -2.99
CA TYR A 278 6.46 -4.87 -3.91
C TYR A 278 6.08 -5.83 -5.05
N TRP A 279 7.06 -6.48 -5.66
CA TRP A 279 6.85 -7.43 -6.75
C TRP A 279 6.07 -8.66 -6.27
N ALA A 280 6.46 -9.24 -5.13
CA ALA A 280 5.77 -10.39 -4.54
C ALA A 280 4.31 -10.06 -4.20
N ALA A 281 4.05 -8.92 -3.53
CA ALA A 281 2.70 -8.46 -3.22
C ALA A 281 1.85 -8.20 -4.47
N SER A 282 2.47 -7.74 -5.55
CA SER A 282 1.79 -7.59 -6.85
C SER A 282 1.42 -8.95 -7.44
N LEU A 283 2.29 -9.95 -7.34
CA LEU A 283 2.01 -11.30 -7.83
C LEU A 283 1.01 -12.07 -6.96
N ASP A 284 0.81 -11.72 -5.67
CA ASP A 284 -0.27 -12.26 -4.85
C ASP A 284 -1.64 -11.99 -5.49
N LEU A 285 -1.81 -10.85 -6.17
CA LEU A 285 -3.08 -10.45 -6.81
C LEU A 285 -3.47 -11.31 -8.02
N VAL A 286 -2.49 -11.88 -8.73
CA VAL A 286 -2.72 -12.65 -9.96
C VAL A 286 -2.88 -14.14 -9.71
N ALA A 287 -2.86 -14.59 -8.47
CA ALA A 287 -3.16 -15.94 -8.08
C ALA A 287 -4.62 -16.29 -8.42
N ALA A 288 -4.91 -17.57 -8.70
CA ALA A 288 -6.28 -18.01 -8.94
C ALA A 288 -7.22 -17.81 -7.74
N ALA A 289 -6.65 -17.92 -6.53
CA ALA A 289 -7.30 -17.58 -5.25
C ALA A 289 -6.39 -16.57 -4.51
N PRO A 290 -6.52 -15.28 -4.77
CA PRO A 290 -5.65 -14.27 -4.18
C PRO A 290 -5.95 -14.09 -2.70
N SER A 291 -4.91 -13.84 -1.90
CA SER A 291 -5.03 -13.59 -0.47
C SER A 291 -5.69 -12.23 -0.15
N ILE A 292 -5.69 -11.30 -1.11
CA ILE A 292 -6.43 -10.05 -1.08
C ILE A 292 -7.30 -9.94 -2.33
N ASN A 293 -8.60 -9.72 -2.15
CA ASN A 293 -9.58 -9.68 -3.23
C ASN A 293 -9.87 -8.22 -3.65
N LEU A 294 -9.40 -7.81 -4.84
CA LEU A 294 -9.73 -6.49 -5.41
C LEU A 294 -11.14 -6.39 -5.97
N TYR A 295 -11.82 -7.53 -6.19
CA TYR A 295 -13.18 -7.61 -6.74
C TYR A 295 -14.25 -7.70 -5.66
N GLY A 296 -13.88 -7.45 -4.40
CA GLY A 296 -14.80 -7.45 -3.27
C GLY A 296 -15.84 -6.32 -3.37
N GLU A 297 -17.11 -6.63 -3.07
CA GLU A 297 -18.22 -5.68 -3.18
C GLU A 297 -18.51 -4.96 -1.86
N LEU A 298 -18.31 -5.62 -0.73
CA LEU A 298 -18.63 -5.06 0.59
C LEU A 298 -17.51 -4.19 1.15
N TRP A 299 -16.26 -4.43 0.68
CA TRP A 299 -15.09 -3.65 1.04
C TRP A 299 -14.28 -3.26 -0.21
N PRO A 300 -14.84 -2.39 -1.07
CA PRO A 300 -14.19 -1.99 -2.32
C PRO A 300 -12.92 -1.17 -2.04
N ILE A 301 -11.93 -1.33 -2.90
CA ILE A 301 -10.79 -0.41 -2.98
C ILE A 301 -11.12 0.62 -4.06
N TYR A 302 -11.23 1.89 -3.65
CA TYR A 302 -11.47 3.01 -4.55
C TYR A 302 -10.16 3.44 -5.21
N ASN A 303 -10.26 4.02 -6.39
CA ASN A 303 -9.11 4.56 -7.12
C ASN A 303 -9.50 5.87 -7.82
N CYS A 304 -8.51 6.51 -8.45
CA CYS A 304 -8.76 7.62 -9.36
C CYS A 304 -9.26 7.07 -10.71
N PRO A 305 -10.49 7.35 -11.13
CA PRO A 305 -10.99 6.94 -12.44
C PRO A 305 -10.12 7.47 -13.57
N GLN A 306 -9.79 6.61 -14.53
CA GLN A 306 -9.05 6.97 -15.74
C GLN A 306 -9.93 6.72 -16.95
N HIS A 307 -9.93 7.65 -17.91
CA HIS A 307 -10.76 7.56 -19.12
C HIS A 307 -10.04 6.75 -20.21
N PHE A 308 -9.79 5.48 -19.95
CA PHE A 308 -9.31 4.54 -20.96
C PHE A 308 -10.45 3.68 -21.51
N PRO A 309 -10.39 3.25 -22.79
CA PRO A 309 -11.30 2.23 -23.31
C PRO A 309 -11.01 0.86 -22.66
N PRO A 310 -11.93 -0.10 -22.73
CA PRO A 310 -11.67 -1.47 -22.28
C PRO A 310 -10.43 -2.08 -22.90
N ALA A 311 -9.81 -3.04 -22.22
CA ALA A 311 -8.67 -3.80 -22.73
C ALA A 311 -9.04 -4.56 -24.01
N LYS A 312 -8.10 -4.62 -24.98
CA LYS A 312 -8.31 -5.25 -26.28
C LYS A 312 -7.27 -6.34 -26.56
N PHE A 313 -7.77 -7.52 -26.93
CA PHE A 313 -6.96 -8.65 -27.37
C PHE A 313 -7.21 -8.89 -28.84
N VAL A 314 -6.16 -9.02 -29.63
CA VAL A 314 -6.28 -9.22 -31.07
C VAL A 314 -5.38 -10.31 -31.58
N HIS A 315 -5.75 -10.84 -32.76
CA HIS A 315 -5.19 -11.96 -33.49
C HIS A 315 -5.50 -13.34 -32.91
N GLU A 316 -5.80 -14.27 -33.78
CA GLU A 316 -6.06 -15.68 -33.49
C GLU A 316 -5.45 -16.53 -34.61
N GLU A 317 -4.15 -16.40 -34.83
CA GLU A 317 -3.39 -17.21 -35.78
C GLU A 317 -2.48 -18.18 -34.99
N ALA A 318 -2.07 -19.30 -35.58
CA ALA A 318 -1.39 -20.39 -34.88
C ALA A 318 -0.25 -19.96 -33.94
N ASN A 319 0.56 -18.99 -34.31
CA ASN A 319 1.68 -18.49 -33.52
C ASN A 319 1.51 -17.00 -33.08
N ARG A 320 0.34 -16.40 -33.34
CA ARG A 320 0.05 -15.00 -33.10
C ARG A 320 -1.32 -14.87 -32.46
N THR A 321 -1.39 -15.09 -31.17
CA THR A 321 -2.63 -15.00 -30.40
C THR A 321 -2.43 -14.08 -29.23
N GLY A 322 -3.31 -13.08 -29.07
CA GLY A 322 -3.33 -12.19 -27.91
C GLY A 322 -4.02 -12.87 -26.73
N VAL A 323 -3.26 -13.26 -25.70
CA VAL A 323 -3.78 -14.00 -24.54
C VAL A 323 -3.13 -13.57 -23.23
N ALA A 324 -3.92 -13.52 -22.15
CA ALA A 324 -3.44 -13.33 -20.79
C ALA A 324 -4.04 -14.39 -19.87
N ILE A 325 -3.17 -15.05 -19.07
CA ILE A 325 -3.55 -16.13 -18.15
C ILE A 325 -3.01 -15.80 -16.75
N ASN A 326 -3.87 -15.95 -15.72
CA ASN A 326 -3.54 -15.57 -14.34
C ASN A 326 -2.92 -14.17 -14.26
N SER A 327 -3.57 -13.20 -14.89
CA SER A 327 -3.03 -11.86 -15.07
C SER A 327 -4.11 -10.81 -14.87
N ILE A 328 -3.73 -9.63 -14.40
CA ILE A 328 -4.59 -8.45 -14.34
C ILE A 328 -4.27 -7.57 -15.54
N VAL A 329 -5.29 -7.23 -16.33
CA VAL A 329 -5.18 -6.40 -17.52
C VAL A 329 -6.08 -5.19 -17.34
N SER A 330 -5.48 -4.01 -17.19
CA SER A 330 -6.21 -2.76 -16.95
C SER A 330 -6.82 -2.19 -18.24
N ASP A 331 -7.68 -1.19 -18.09
CA ASP A 331 -8.27 -0.46 -19.21
C ASP A 331 -7.20 0.18 -20.11
N GLY A 332 -7.50 0.31 -21.40
CA GLY A 332 -6.60 0.87 -22.40
C GLY A 332 -5.45 -0.06 -22.82
N VAL A 333 -5.34 -1.25 -22.27
CA VAL A 333 -4.30 -2.21 -22.67
C VAL A 333 -4.64 -2.84 -24.01
N ILE A 334 -3.65 -2.91 -24.92
CA ILE A 334 -3.78 -3.66 -26.18
C ILE A 334 -2.74 -4.78 -26.20
N ILE A 335 -3.22 -6.03 -26.28
CA ILE A 335 -2.38 -7.22 -26.44
C ILE A 335 -2.50 -7.71 -27.88
N SER A 336 -1.51 -7.35 -28.71
CA SER A 336 -1.50 -7.61 -30.15
C SER A 336 -0.72 -8.91 -30.47
N GLY A 337 -1.37 -10.06 -30.34
CA GLY A 337 -0.74 -11.35 -30.65
C GLY A 337 0.45 -11.69 -29.76
N ALA A 338 0.38 -11.36 -28.47
CA ALA A 338 1.37 -11.62 -27.45
C ALA A 338 0.81 -12.55 -26.36
N LYS A 339 1.68 -13.20 -25.62
CA LYS A 339 1.31 -14.12 -24.51
C LYS A 339 1.74 -13.53 -23.18
N ILE A 340 0.78 -13.37 -22.26
CA ILE A 340 0.99 -12.82 -20.92
C ILE A 340 0.65 -13.89 -19.88
N ARG A 341 1.52 -14.07 -18.89
CA ARG A 341 1.29 -15.02 -17.79
C ARG A 341 1.69 -14.40 -16.44
N ARG A 342 0.86 -14.64 -15.43
CA ARG A 342 1.11 -14.23 -14.03
C ARG A 342 1.65 -12.80 -13.93
N SER A 343 1.02 -11.87 -14.63
CA SER A 343 1.54 -10.51 -14.77
C SER A 343 0.43 -9.47 -14.59
N ILE A 344 0.84 -8.26 -14.26
CA ILE A 344 -0.06 -7.11 -14.17
C ILE A 344 0.31 -6.11 -15.26
N LEU A 345 -0.66 -5.75 -16.08
CA LEU A 345 -0.53 -4.72 -17.10
C LEU A 345 -1.35 -3.50 -16.68
N GLY A 346 -0.66 -2.42 -16.36
CA GLY A 346 -1.27 -1.13 -16.01
C GLY A 346 -1.88 -0.42 -17.21
N PRO A 347 -2.70 0.62 -16.98
CA PRO A 347 -3.49 1.28 -18.00
C PRO A 347 -2.68 1.78 -19.19
N GLY A 348 -3.24 1.66 -20.41
CA GLY A 348 -2.61 2.16 -21.64
C GLY A 348 -1.31 1.47 -22.02
N THR A 349 -1.09 0.22 -21.61
CA THR A 349 0.06 -0.59 -22.04
C THR A 349 -0.20 -1.21 -23.41
N HIS A 350 0.70 -1.04 -24.35
CA HIS A 350 0.67 -1.73 -25.65
C HIS A 350 1.72 -2.83 -25.73
N VAL A 351 1.28 -4.06 -26.02
CA VAL A 351 2.16 -5.21 -26.19
C VAL A 351 2.05 -5.75 -27.62
N HIS A 352 3.14 -5.63 -28.39
CA HIS A 352 3.18 -6.04 -29.78
C HIS A 352 3.39 -7.56 -29.95
N SER A 353 3.11 -8.04 -31.17
CA SER A 353 3.06 -9.46 -31.53
C SER A 353 4.33 -10.23 -31.20
N TYR A 354 4.15 -11.50 -30.89
CA TYR A 354 5.18 -12.49 -30.57
C TYR A 354 5.97 -12.18 -29.28
N SER A 355 5.54 -11.21 -28.51
CA SER A 355 6.14 -10.93 -27.20
C SER A 355 5.60 -11.91 -26.14
N TYR A 356 6.45 -12.23 -25.17
CA TYR A 356 6.12 -13.06 -24.02
C TYR A 356 6.47 -12.34 -22.74
N ILE A 357 5.47 -12.21 -21.85
CA ILE A 357 5.63 -11.54 -20.55
C ILE A 357 5.21 -12.50 -19.45
N GLU A 358 6.07 -12.71 -18.46
CA GLU A 358 5.82 -13.62 -17.35
C GLU A 358 6.32 -13.04 -16.02
N ASN A 359 5.57 -13.29 -14.93
CA ASN A 359 5.89 -12.86 -13.57
C ASN A 359 6.28 -11.37 -13.48
N SER A 360 5.59 -10.49 -14.20
CA SER A 360 6.05 -9.12 -14.36
C SER A 360 4.94 -8.10 -14.07
N VAL A 361 5.34 -6.92 -13.62
CA VAL A 361 4.47 -5.79 -13.33
C VAL A 361 4.82 -4.64 -14.26
N LEU A 362 3.91 -4.28 -15.16
CA LEU A 362 4.01 -3.13 -16.04
C LEU A 362 3.07 -2.04 -15.51
N MET A 363 3.60 -0.87 -15.15
CA MET A 363 2.81 0.18 -14.49
C MET A 363 1.98 1.04 -15.45
N GLY A 364 2.08 0.78 -16.77
CA GLY A 364 1.29 1.44 -17.78
C GLY A 364 1.77 2.82 -18.20
N GLY A 365 0.89 3.56 -18.87
CA GLY A 365 1.13 4.91 -19.32
C GLY A 365 0.61 5.98 -18.36
N GLU A 366 0.89 7.22 -18.67
CA GLU A 366 0.31 8.41 -18.03
C GLU A 366 -0.42 9.24 -19.08
N GLN A 367 -1.68 9.57 -18.83
CA GLN A 367 -2.35 10.59 -19.64
C GLN A 367 -1.86 11.97 -19.20
N SER A 368 -1.30 12.74 -20.10
CA SER A 368 -1.07 14.18 -19.93
C SER A 368 -1.89 14.95 -20.97
N GLU A 369 -2.21 16.21 -20.68
CA GLU A 369 -3.00 17.06 -21.59
C GLU A 369 -2.29 17.28 -22.94
N GLU A 370 -0.96 17.17 -22.98
CA GLU A 370 -0.15 17.48 -24.15
C GLU A 370 0.40 16.24 -24.89
N MET A 371 0.50 15.08 -24.22
CA MET A 371 1.13 13.89 -24.81
C MET A 371 0.56 12.61 -24.21
N LEU A 372 0.14 11.68 -25.05
CA LEU A 372 -0.15 10.30 -24.64
C LEU A 372 1.19 9.59 -24.40
N LEU A 373 1.60 9.48 -23.15
CA LEU A 373 2.81 8.77 -22.76
C LEU A 373 2.45 7.30 -22.52
N GLU A 374 2.75 6.44 -23.48
CA GLU A 374 2.43 5.02 -23.46
C GLU A 374 3.61 4.18 -22.94
N THR A 375 3.29 3.09 -22.25
CA THR A 375 4.24 1.98 -22.10
C THR A 375 4.06 1.05 -23.29
N SER A 376 5.09 0.92 -24.11
CA SER A 376 5.07 0.14 -25.34
C SER A 376 6.13 -0.96 -25.33
N ILE A 377 5.68 -2.19 -25.50
CA ILE A 377 6.54 -3.38 -25.59
C ILE A 377 6.62 -3.79 -27.05
N GLY A 378 7.79 -3.66 -27.64
CA GLY A 378 8.06 -3.97 -29.04
C GLY A 378 7.77 -5.43 -29.42
N ARG A 379 7.84 -5.71 -30.71
CA ARG A 379 7.57 -7.04 -31.28
C ARG A 379 8.65 -8.04 -30.86
N GLY A 380 8.27 -9.26 -30.45
CA GLY A 380 9.20 -10.34 -30.12
C GLY A 380 10.02 -10.12 -28.85
N CYS A 381 9.57 -9.27 -27.95
CA CYS A 381 10.21 -9.06 -26.66
C CYS A 381 9.97 -10.26 -25.73
N LEU A 382 10.98 -10.55 -24.87
CA LEU A 382 10.86 -11.55 -23.81
C LEU A 382 11.14 -10.88 -22.47
N ILE A 383 10.11 -10.83 -21.59
CA ILE A 383 10.16 -10.16 -20.29
C ILE A 383 9.81 -11.19 -19.22
N ARG A 384 10.70 -11.34 -18.24
CA ARG A 384 10.49 -12.23 -17.09
C ARG A 384 10.93 -11.56 -15.81
N ASN A 385 10.20 -11.82 -14.73
CA ASN A 385 10.54 -11.33 -13.39
C ASN A 385 10.94 -9.85 -13.41
N ALA A 386 10.07 -8.99 -13.93
CA ALA A 386 10.40 -7.59 -14.13
C ALA A 386 9.36 -6.63 -13.52
N ILE A 387 9.82 -5.48 -13.07
CA ILE A 387 9.00 -4.31 -12.79
C ILE A 387 9.35 -3.27 -13.85
N ILE A 388 8.39 -2.94 -14.70
CA ILE A 388 8.52 -1.93 -15.75
C ILE A 388 7.69 -0.72 -15.33
N ASP A 389 8.38 0.37 -15.01
CA ASP A 389 7.72 1.61 -14.58
C ASP A 389 6.98 2.27 -15.74
N ARG A 390 6.32 3.40 -15.50
CA ARG A 390 5.49 4.09 -16.48
C ARG A 390 6.28 4.66 -17.65
N ASN A 391 5.63 4.71 -18.81
CA ASN A 391 6.13 5.39 -20.01
C ASN A 391 7.44 4.79 -20.54
N VAL A 392 7.64 3.50 -20.36
CA VAL A 392 8.81 2.75 -20.88
C VAL A 392 8.51 2.28 -22.30
N ARG A 393 9.52 2.40 -23.20
CA ARG A 393 9.47 1.89 -24.56
C ARG A 393 10.57 0.87 -24.79
N LEU A 394 10.17 -0.35 -25.13
CA LEU A 394 11.10 -1.43 -25.48
C LEU A 394 11.10 -1.64 -27.00
N SER A 395 12.28 -1.58 -27.61
CA SER A 395 12.47 -1.87 -29.04
C SER A 395 12.15 -3.34 -29.35
N PRO A 396 11.82 -3.68 -30.61
CA PRO A 396 11.60 -5.08 -31.01
C PRO A 396 12.77 -5.98 -30.66
N GLY A 397 12.46 -7.18 -30.14
CA GLY A 397 13.47 -8.19 -29.78
C GLY A 397 14.21 -7.92 -28.47
N THR A 398 13.74 -7.00 -27.63
CA THR A 398 14.35 -6.73 -26.33
C THR A 398 14.09 -7.85 -25.33
N TYR A 399 15.13 -8.28 -24.61
CA TYR A 399 15.07 -9.25 -23.51
C TYR A 399 15.29 -8.55 -22.18
N ILE A 400 14.42 -8.81 -21.18
CA ILE A 400 14.52 -8.29 -19.80
C ILE A 400 14.29 -9.45 -18.83
N GLY A 401 15.16 -9.58 -17.81
CA GLY A 401 15.06 -10.62 -16.79
C GLY A 401 15.43 -12.02 -17.31
N VAL A 402 16.20 -12.10 -18.38
CA VAL A 402 16.66 -13.34 -19.03
C VAL A 402 18.16 -13.51 -18.86
N ASP A 403 18.92 -12.46 -19.09
CA ASP A 403 20.38 -12.43 -18.96
C ASP A 403 20.78 -11.31 -18.01
N ARG A 404 21.21 -11.70 -16.83
CA ARG A 404 21.63 -10.78 -15.76
C ARG A 404 22.71 -9.80 -16.19
N GLY A 405 23.75 -10.30 -16.88
CA GLY A 405 24.89 -9.48 -17.29
C GLY A 405 24.46 -8.40 -18.31
N ASN A 406 23.56 -8.77 -19.23
CA ASN A 406 23.01 -7.82 -20.20
C ASN A 406 22.11 -6.76 -19.54
N ASP A 407 21.29 -7.16 -18.57
CA ASP A 407 20.43 -6.22 -17.81
C ASP A 407 21.28 -5.23 -16.99
N GLU A 408 22.33 -5.72 -16.31
CA GLU A 408 23.29 -4.88 -15.55
C GLU A 408 24.07 -3.94 -16.46
N ALA A 409 24.51 -4.41 -17.64
CA ALA A 409 25.24 -3.60 -18.61
C ALA A 409 24.41 -2.44 -19.19
N ARG A 410 23.08 -2.58 -19.23
CA ARG A 410 22.14 -1.51 -19.58
C ARG A 410 21.84 -0.53 -18.45
N GLY A 411 22.46 -0.70 -17.27
CA GLY A 411 22.24 0.13 -16.10
C GLY A 411 20.94 -0.14 -15.36
N LEU A 412 20.29 -1.30 -15.60
CA LEU A 412 19.05 -1.68 -14.91
C LEU A 412 19.35 -2.12 -13.47
N LYS A 413 18.39 -1.89 -12.58
CA LYS A 413 18.47 -2.42 -11.22
C LYS A 413 18.13 -3.90 -11.22
N VAL A 414 19.09 -4.73 -10.82
CA VAL A 414 18.95 -6.18 -10.75
C VAL A 414 19.03 -6.64 -9.30
N ILE A 415 18.10 -7.49 -8.87
CA ILE A 415 17.98 -7.98 -7.49
C ILE A 415 17.84 -9.51 -7.53
N PRO A 416 18.58 -10.27 -6.71
CA PRO A 416 18.39 -11.72 -6.64
C PRO A 416 17.00 -12.04 -6.03
N ILE A 417 16.32 -13.03 -6.60
CA ILE A 417 15.09 -13.58 -6.01
C ILE A 417 15.49 -14.66 -5.00
N GLN A 418 15.19 -14.44 -3.73
CA GLN A 418 15.59 -15.34 -2.65
C GLN A 418 15.10 -16.79 -2.90
N GLY A 419 15.97 -17.76 -2.63
CA GLY A 419 15.67 -19.17 -2.79
C GLY A 419 15.67 -19.69 -4.23
N THR A 420 16.06 -18.86 -5.21
CA THR A 420 16.16 -19.21 -6.63
C THR A 420 17.47 -18.74 -7.24
N ASN A 421 17.78 -19.22 -8.45
CA ASN A 421 18.88 -18.67 -9.27
C ASN A 421 18.40 -17.52 -10.20
N GLU A 422 17.14 -17.11 -10.07
CA GLU A 422 16.53 -16.07 -10.88
C GLU A 422 16.78 -14.68 -10.27
N HIS A 423 16.53 -13.65 -11.06
CA HIS A 423 16.67 -12.26 -10.63
C HIS A 423 15.46 -11.42 -11.06
N LEU A 424 15.16 -10.42 -10.27
CA LEU A 424 14.16 -9.39 -10.53
C LEU A 424 14.85 -8.19 -11.17
N VAL A 425 14.30 -7.70 -12.28
CA VAL A 425 14.81 -6.52 -12.99
C VAL A 425 13.84 -5.36 -12.88
N VAL A 426 14.37 -4.15 -12.64
CA VAL A 426 13.55 -2.94 -12.59
C VAL A 426 13.97 -1.97 -13.69
N VAL A 427 13.03 -1.66 -14.59
CA VAL A 427 13.19 -0.68 -15.66
C VAL A 427 12.59 0.66 -15.19
N PRO A 428 13.41 1.72 -15.08
CA PRO A 428 12.96 3.01 -14.58
C PRO A 428 11.95 3.71 -15.51
N LYS A 429 11.17 4.64 -14.95
CA LYS A 429 10.19 5.46 -15.67
C LYS A 429 10.82 6.18 -16.88
N GLY A 430 10.12 6.10 -18.01
CA GLY A 430 10.47 6.82 -19.25
C GLY A 430 11.70 6.29 -19.97
N MET A 431 12.21 5.11 -19.60
CA MET A 431 13.37 4.51 -20.25
C MET A 431 13.01 3.96 -21.63
N GLU A 432 13.90 4.15 -22.59
CA GLU A 432 13.83 3.58 -23.95
C GLU A 432 14.99 2.55 -24.12
N LEU A 433 14.67 1.33 -24.52
CA LEU A 433 15.62 0.22 -24.67
C LEU A 433 15.43 -0.50 -26.00
#